data_06a8f5f33de7d7f7c82837952b562056
#
_entry.id   06a8f5f33de7d7f7c82837952b562056
#
_cell.length_a   1.000
_cell.length_b   1.000
_cell.length_c   1.000
_cell.angle_alpha   90.00
_cell.angle_beta   90.00
_cell.angle_gamma   90.00
#
_symmetry.space_group_name_H-M   'P 1'
#
loop_
_entity.id
_entity.type
_entity.pdbx_description
1 polymer ?
#
loop_
_entity_poly.entity_id
_entity_poly.type
_entity_poly.pdbx_seq_one_letter_code
_entity_poly.pdbx_strand_id
1 'polypeptide(L)'
;MESIEKTEKLDKVDLQILRTLQGNARLTIKELAQQVNLSSTPVFERLKRMESRGYIQKYIAVLNAAKLNQGFVVFCNVKMRQL
;
A
#
# COMPACT_ATOMS: atom_id res chain seq x y z
N MET A 1 21.87 -1.85 -16.26
CA MET A 1 20.58 -2.16 -16.08
C MET A 1 20.31 -3.32 -15.24
N GLU A 2 20.86 -4.43 -15.46
CA GLU A 2 20.60 -5.48 -14.63
C GLU A 2 21.10 -5.29 -13.26
N SER A 3 22.17 -4.60 -13.06
CA SER A 3 22.65 -4.41 -11.72
C SER A 3 21.70 -3.55 -10.94
N ILE A 4 21.05 -2.62 -11.61
CA ILE A 4 20.09 -1.82 -10.93
C ILE A 4 18.93 -2.65 -10.50
N GLU A 5 18.49 -3.56 -11.33
CA GLU A 5 17.41 -4.41 -10.96
C GLU A 5 17.75 -5.27 -9.79
N LYS A 6 18.97 -5.75 -9.73
CA LYS A 6 19.34 -6.55 -8.61
C LYS A 6 19.36 -5.78 -7.33
N THR A 7 19.86 -4.55 -7.37
CA THR A 7 19.90 -3.78 -6.17
C THR A 7 18.53 -3.38 -5.70
N GLU A 8 17.58 -3.32 -6.61
CA GLU A 8 16.26 -2.95 -6.21
C GLU A 8 15.36 -4.13 -5.99
N LYS A 9 15.92 -5.33 -6.09
CA LYS A 9 15.11 -6.49 -5.95
C LYS A 9 14.52 -6.56 -4.55
N LEU A 10 13.27 -6.92 -4.47
CA LEU A 10 12.59 -7.04 -3.20
C LEU A 10 12.99 -8.32 -2.51
N ASP A 11 13.14 -8.28 -1.21
CA ASP A 11 13.44 -9.49 -0.47
C ASP A 11 12.14 -10.08 0.07
N LYS A 12 12.25 -11.19 0.81
CA LYS A 12 11.08 -11.85 1.34
C LYS A 12 10.28 -10.99 2.25
N VAL A 13 10.92 -10.18 3.04
CA VAL A 13 10.23 -9.33 4.00
C VAL A 13 9.47 -8.25 3.25
N ASP A 14 10.07 -7.68 2.22
CA ASP A 14 9.39 -6.68 1.40
C ASP A 14 8.13 -7.28 0.80
N LEU A 15 8.23 -8.48 0.28
CA LEU A 15 7.07 -9.12 -0.33
C LEU A 15 6.00 -9.42 0.69
N GLN A 16 6.40 -9.79 1.89
CA GLN A 16 5.45 -10.06 2.95
C GLN A 16 4.72 -8.79 3.34
N ILE A 17 5.43 -7.68 3.42
CA ILE A 17 4.82 -6.39 3.71
C ILE A 17 3.80 -6.03 2.63
N LEU A 18 4.18 -6.18 1.37
CA LEU A 18 3.29 -5.85 0.28
C LEU A 18 2.04 -6.72 0.29
N ARG A 19 2.22 -8.00 0.55
CA ARG A 19 1.09 -8.90 0.58
C ARG A 19 0.13 -8.56 1.73
N THR A 20 0.69 -8.22 2.87
CA THR A 20 -0.12 -7.85 4.02
C THR A 20 -0.91 -6.59 3.74
N LEU A 21 -0.27 -5.60 3.11
CA LEU A 21 -0.94 -4.36 2.78
C LEU A 21 -2.00 -4.55 1.70
N GLN A 22 -1.79 -5.49 0.80
CA GLN A 22 -2.83 -5.77 -0.18
C GLN A 22 -4.11 -6.23 0.49
N GLY A 23 -3.99 -6.93 1.59
CA GLY A 23 -5.16 -7.40 2.32
C GLY A 23 -5.78 -6.32 3.18
N ASN A 24 -4.98 -5.41 3.68
CA ASN A 24 -5.49 -4.34 4.52
C ASN A 24 -4.53 -3.17 4.52
N ALA A 25 -4.82 -2.19 3.69
CA ALA A 25 -3.95 -1.02 3.55
C ALA A 25 -4.08 -0.03 4.69
N ARG A 26 -4.98 -0.28 5.63
CA ARG A 26 -5.17 0.64 6.75
C ARG A 26 -4.35 0.31 7.97
N LEU A 27 -3.53 -0.73 7.90
CA LEU A 27 -2.70 -1.08 9.05
C LEU A 27 -1.74 0.05 9.37
N THR A 28 -1.56 0.29 10.65
CA THR A 28 -0.54 1.23 11.07
C THR A 28 0.82 0.56 10.91
N ILE A 29 1.87 1.35 10.97
CA ILE A 29 3.22 0.81 10.90
C ILE A 29 3.44 -0.21 12.02
N LYS A 30 2.94 0.09 13.19
CA LYS A 30 3.09 -0.80 14.33
C LYS A 30 2.38 -2.13 14.09
N GLU A 31 1.17 -2.06 13.56
CA GLU A 31 0.43 -3.28 13.27
C GLU A 31 1.10 -4.09 12.18
N LEU A 32 1.57 -3.41 11.16
CA LEU A 32 2.24 -4.07 10.07
C LEU A 32 3.52 -4.75 10.57
N ALA A 33 4.26 -4.07 11.41
CA ALA A 33 5.49 -4.61 11.95
C ALA A 33 5.21 -5.89 12.74
N GLN A 34 4.14 -5.90 13.48
CA GLN A 34 3.75 -7.09 14.23
C GLN A 34 3.45 -8.25 13.29
N GLN A 35 2.78 -7.95 12.18
CA GLN A 35 2.43 -8.99 11.24
C GLN A 35 3.64 -9.63 10.60
N VAL A 36 4.69 -8.88 10.41
CA VAL A 36 5.89 -9.41 9.76
C VAL A 36 7.02 -9.69 10.75
N ASN A 37 6.71 -9.60 12.03
CA ASN A 37 7.65 -9.92 13.09
C ASN A 37 8.92 -9.08 13.08
N LEU A 38 8.75 -7.80 12.87
CA LEU A 38 9.86 -6.85 12.92
C LEU A 38 9.48 -5.68 13.78
N SER A 39 10.43 -4.85 14.12
CA SER A 39 10.11 -3.61 14.81
C SER A 39 9.67 -2.57 13.79
N SER A 40 9.14 -1.46 14.27
CA SER A 40 8.54 -0.46 13.41
C SER A 40 9.53 0.24 12.50
N THR A 41 10.71 0.53 12.99
CA THR A 41 11.67 1.30 12.22
C THR A 41 12.08 0.62 10.91
N PRO A 42 12.50 -0.63 10.91
CA PRO A 42 12.86 -1.26 9.65
C PRO A 42 11.67 -1.40 8.71
N VAL A 43 10.46 -1.58 9.25
CA VAL A 43 9.28 -1.67 8.40
C VAL A 43 9.01 -0.32 7.74
N PHE A 44 9.11 0.75 8.51
CA PHE A 44 8.92 2.08 7.97
C PHE A 44 9.92 2.37 6.86
N GLU A 45 11.17 2.02 7.08
CA GLU A 45 12.19 2.27 6.09
C GLU A 45 11.95 1.48 4.81
N ARG A 46 11.52 0.24 4.94
CA ARG A 46 11.21 -0.57 3.78
C ARG A 46 10.03 0.01 3.01
N LEU A 47 9.01 0.46 3.74
CA LEU A 47 7.86 1.05 3.09
C LEU A 47 8.25 2.31 2.33
N LYS A 48 9.02 3.18 2.95
CA LYS A 48 9.44 4.41 2.29
C LYS A 48 10.24 4.10 1.03
N ARG A 49 11.08 3.10 1.10
CA ARG A 49 11.88 2.74 -0.07
C ARG A 49 10.99 2.19 -1.18
N MET A 50 10.03 1.34 -0.83
CA MET A 50 9.14 0.77 -1.83
C MET A 50 8.22 1.83 -2.43
N GLU A 51 7.81 2.80 -1.63
CA GLU A 51 7.03 3.91 -2.15
C GLU A 51 7.86 4.74 -3.12
N SER A 52 9.09 5.06 -2.72
CA SER A 52 9.89 5.91 -3.54
C SER A 52 10.32 5.24 -4.85
N ARG A 53 10.39 3.94 -4.88
CA ARG A 53 10.76 3.23 -6.09
C ARG A 53 9.58 2.79 -6.92
N GLY A 54 8.39 3.16 -6.51
CA GLY A 54 7.20 2.90 -7.31
C GLY A 54 6.57 1.54 -7.15
N TYR A 55 7.06 0.71 -6.24
CA TYR A 55 6.41 -0.56 -6.00
C TYR A 55 5.04 -0.34 -5.36
N ILE A 56 4.92 0.69 -4.54
CA ILE A 56 3.64 1.07 -3.99
C ILE A 56 3.28 2.40 -4.59
N GLN A 57 2.25 2.43 -5.39
CA GLN A 57 1.85 3.65 -6.07
C GLN A 57 0.87 4.46 -5.27
N LYS A 58 -0.05 3.82 -4.60
CA LYS A 58 -1.02 4.53 -3.78
C LYS A 58 -1.76 3.55 -2.90
N TYR A 59 -2.43 4.09 -1.91
CA TYR A 59 -3.27 3.31 -1.03
C TYR A 59 -4.70 3.73 -1.34
N ILE A 60 -5.53 2.78 -1.71
CA ILE A 60 -6.90 3.12 -2.13
C ILE A 60 -7.89 2.25 -1.41
N ALA A 61 -9.12 2.68 -1.40
CA ALA A 61 -10.22 1.90 -0.88
C ALA A 61 -10.99 1.31 -2.04
N VAL A 62 -11.44 0.09 -1.87
CA VAL A 62 -12.30 -0.53 -2.85
C VAL A 62 -13.72 -0.38 -2.32
N LEU A 63 -14.55 0.32 -3.05
CA LEU A 63 -15.89 0.64 -2.59
C LEU A 63 -16.92 -0.30 -3.18
N ASN A 64 -18.01 -0.43 -2.46
CA ASN A 64 -19.10 -1.27 -2.95
C ASN A 64 -20.04 -0.41 -3.79
N ALA A 65 -19.86 -0.48 -5.09
CA ALA A 65 -20.60 0.36 -6.00
C ALA A 65 -22.10 0.13 -5.93
N ALA A 66 -22.50 -1.09 -5.71
CA ALA A 66 -23.92 -1.39 -5.65
C ALA A 66 -24.58 -0.69 -4.47
N LYS A 67 -23.90 -0.64 -3.34
CA LYS A 67 -24.46 0.05 -2.20
C LYS A 67 -24.45 1.55 -2.40
N LEU A 68 -23.45 2.05 -3.04
CA LEU A 68 -23.37 3.48 -3.26
C LEU A 68 -24.40 3.96 -4.26
N ASN A 69 -24.73 3.15 -5.23
CA ASN A 69 -25.71 3.54 -6.20
C ASN A 69 -27.08 3.73 -5.65
N GLN A 70 -27.34 3.22 -4.48
CA GLN A 70 -28.67 3.34 -3.94
C GLN A 70 -29.00 4.74 -3.52
N GLY A 71 -28.09 5.54 -3.24
CA GLY A 71 -28.43 6.81 -2.81
C GLY A 71 -27.62 7.90 -3.37
N PHE A 72 -26.48 7.65 -3.85
CA PHE A 72 -25.65 8.63 -4.32
C PHE A 72 -24.95 8.26 -5.47
N VAL A 73 -24.89 9.10 -6.35
CA VAL A 73 -24.27 8.78 -7.48
C VAL A 73 -23.22 9.58 -7.71
N VAL A 74 -23.26 10.59 -7.15
CA VAL A 74 -22.45 11.49 -7.43
C VAL A 74 -21.10 11.36 -7.30
N PHE A 75 -20.66 10.69 -6.44
CA PHE A 75 -19.42 10.79 -6.29
C PHE A 75 -18.51 10.25 -7.17
N CYS A 76 -18.95 9.85 -8.13
CA CYS A 76 -18.16 9.36 -9.04
C CYS A 76 -17.26 10.27 -9.58
N ASN A 77 -17.48 11.36 -9.49
CA ASN A 77 -16.61 12.16 -10.05
C ASN A 77 -15.73 12.78 -9.28
N VAL A 78 -15.70 12.77 -8.53
CA VAL A 78 -14.96 13.40 -7.81
C VAL A 78 -13.70 13.34 -7.79
N LYS A 79 -13.46 13.48 -8.25
CA LYS A 79 -12.44 13.51 -8.28
C LYS A 79 -11.81 13.94 -7.45
N MET A 80 -12.24 13.89 -7.01
CA MET A 80 -11.98 14.16 -6.21
C MET A 80 -10.94 14.49 -5.96
N ARG A 81 -10.65 14.69 -6.38
CA ARG A 81 -9.76 14.99 -6.27
C ARG A 81 -9.24 15.84 -5.90
N GLN A 82 -9.38 16.27 -6.04
CA GLN A 82 -9.08 16.91 -5.76
C GLN A 82 -8.86 17.37 -4.99
N LEU A 83 -8.90 17.35 -4.72
CA LEU A 83 -8.80 17.65 -4.10
C LEU A 83 -8.25 18.02 -3.87
#